data_48243137a706075a788ea3bcbe3a5827
#
_entry.id   48243137a706075a788ea3bcbe3a5827
#
_cell.length_a   1.000
_cell.length_b   1.000
_cell.length_c   1.000
_cell.angle_alpha   90.00
_cell.angle_beta   90.00
_cell.angle_gamma   90.00
#
_symmetry.space_group_name_H-M   'P 1'
#
loop_
_entity.id
_entity.type
_entity.pdbx_description
1 polymer ?
#
loop_
_entity_poly.entity_id
_entity_poly.type
_entity_poly.pdbx_seq_one_letter_code
_entity_poly.pdbx_strand_id
1 'polypeptide(L)'
;PDPQVYAFLQEHVASRPDCLLLRNETNLGFVKTVNVAVRHVSTPCFVLLNTDVVVPEGWLERLTAPLAQNSHIASVTPFSNSAVYFSYPLEGQDNAIPEGTTPEELDNAFARLSSVIGERCTVHSGVGFCMAVSKACWDIIGPLDDVAFDRGYGEECDWCMRATSRGWRNVLVPNLFVYHAHGGSFASEEKQRLMVEHGKILQRRWPEQMATVRTHEEQDPWECYRAAASLLLAN
;
A
#
# COMPACT_ATOMS: atom_id res chain seq x y z
N PRO A 1 -23.24 -2.93 3.49
CA PRO A 1 -22.41 -4.05 3.96
C PRO A 1 -23.32 -5.25 4.24
N ASP A 2 -22.80 -6.45 3.91
CA ASP A 2 -23.47 -7.71 4.16
C ASP A 2 -23.73 -7.86 5.68
N PRO A 3 -25.00 -8.10 6.12
CA PRO A 3 -25.30 -8.28 7.53
C PRO A 3 -24.55 -9.45 8.19
N GLN A 4 -24.20 -10.49 7.44
CA GLN A 4 -23.44 -11.64 7.93
C GLN A 4 -22.00 -11.26 8.26
N VAL A 5 -21.36 -10.46 7.41
CA VAL A 5 -20.00 -9.92 7.66
C VAL A 5 -20.00 -9.03 8.90
N TYR A 6 -21.02 -8.19 9.06
CA TYR A 6 -21.09 -7.34 10.24
C TYR A 6 -21.28 -8.15 11.54
N ALA A 7 -22.16 -9.14 11.54
CA ALA A 7 -22.38 -10.02 12.70
C ALA A 7 -21.09 -10.78 13.07
N PHE A 8 -20.38 -11.33 12.06
CA PHE A 8 -19.07 -11.98 12.25
C PHE A 8 -18.05 -11.04 12.89
N LEU A 9 -17.93 -9.81 12.37
CA LEU A 9 -16.99 -8.83 12.92
C LEU A 9 -17.34 -8.44 14.36
N GLN A 10 -18.63 -8.26 14.69
CA GLN A 10 -19.06 -7.95 16.06
C GLN A 10 -18.67 -9.07 17.03
N GLU A 11 -18.93 -10.33 16.67
CA GLU A 11 -18.57 -11.50 17.49
C GLU A 11 -17.07 -11.60 17.68
N HIS A 12 -16.30 -11.41 16.59
CA HIS A 12 -14.84 -11.49 16.62
C HIS A 12 -14.22 -10.41 17.51
N VAL A 13 -14.67 -9.15 17.40
CA VAL A 13 -14.17 -8.03 18.19
C VAL A 13 -14.59 -8.13 19.66
N ALA A 14 -15.76 -8.69 19.97
CA ALA A 14 -16.23 -8.84 21.35
C ALA A 14 -15.29 -9.69 22.22
N SER A 15 -14.51 -10.60 21.61
CA SER A 15 -13.52 -11.45 22.30
C SER A 15 -12.10 -10.86 22.31
N ARG A 16 -11.89 -9.68 21.70
CA ARG A 16 -10.56 -9.06 21.48
C ARG A 16 -10.52 -7.62 21.99
N PRO A 17 -9.94 -7.39 23.19
CA PRO A 17 -9.88 -6.03 23.76
C PRO A 17 -8.93 -5.09 23.01
N ASP A 18 -8.10 -5.62 22.15
CA ASP A 18 -7.16 -4.89 21.28
C ASP A 18 -7.78 -4.48 19.93
N CYS A 19 -9.03 -4.89 19.67
CA CYS A 19 -9.74 -4.57 18.44
C CYS A 19 -10.85 -3.52 18.67
N LEU A 20 -10.95 -2.57 17.73
CA LEU A 20 -12.02 -1.57 17.68
C LEU A 20 -12.79 -1.70 16.37
N LEU A 21 -14.08 -2.03 16.44
CA LEU A 21 -14.96 -2.03 15.28
C LEU A 21 -15.62 -0.66 15.11
N LEU A 22 -15.25 0.03 14.03
CA LEU A 22 -15.88 1.28 13.63
C LEU A 22 -16.91 0.99 12.52
N ARG A 23 -18.10 1.53 12.66
CA ARG A 23 -19.17 1.42 11.66
C ARG A 23 -19.60 2.79 11.20
N ASN A 24 -19.53 3.02 9.90
CA ASN A 24 -20.13 4.20 9.29
C ASN A 24 -21.65 3.99 9.13
N GLU A 25 -22.47 4.97 9.46
CA GLU A 25 -23.94 4.93 9.27
C GLU A 25 -24.31 4.89 7.78
N THR A 26 -23.48 5.51 6.94
CA THR A 26 -23.61 5.52 5.48
C THR A 26 -22.28 5.14 4.83
N ASN A 27 -22.30 4.80 3.55
CA ASN A 27 -21.05 4.57 2.81
C ASN A 27 -20.30 5.90 2.61
N LEU A 28 -19.25 6.11 3.38
CA LEU A 28 -18.37 7.29 3.30
C LEU A 28 -17.27 7.17 2.23
N GLY A 29 -17.13 5.99 1.59
CA GLY A 29 -15.99 5.69 0.74
C GLY A 29 -14.70 5.38 1.54
N PHE A 30 -13.65 4.99 0.81
CA PHE A 30 -12.37 4.61 1.40
C PHE A 30 -11.70 5.76 2.17
N VAL A 31 -11.52 6.89 1.51
CA VAL A 31 -10.73 8.03 2.01
C VAL A 31 -11.26 8.57 3.34
N LYS A 32 -12.55 8.86 3.41
CA LYS A 32 -13.19 9.35 4.65
C LYS A 32 -13.16 8.31 5.76
N THR A 33 -13.36 7.03 5.40
CA THR A 33 -13.31 5.94 6.38
C THR A 33 -11.92 5.80 6.98
N VAL A 34 -10.85 5.86 6.18
CA VAL A 34 -9.47 5.88 6.67
C VAL A 34 -9.22 7.08 7.57
N ASN A 35 -9.62 8.29 7.13
CA ASN A 35 -9.45 9.50 7.93
C ASN A 35 -10.15 9.43 9.30
N VAL A 36 -11.31 8.78 9.37
CA VAL A 36 -12.01 8.53 10.65
C VAL A 36 -11.24 7.52 11.50
N ALA A 37 -10.81 6.41 10.91
CA ALA A 37 -10.11 5.34 11.64
C ALA A 37 -8.79 5.81 12.25
N VAL A 38 -7.99 6.60 11.50
CA VAL A 38 -6.68 7.08 11.97
C VAL A 38 -6.79 7.97 13.22
N ARG A 39 -7.94 8.60 13.49
CA ARG A 39 -8.16 9.39 14.73
C ARG A 39 -8.08 8.52 16.00
N HIS A 40 -8.24 7.21 15.88
CA HIS A 40 -8.14 6.25 16.98
C HIS A 40 -6.72 5.65 17.12
N VAL A 41 -5.80 6.00 16.23
CA VAL A 41 -4.42 5.51 16.28
C VAL A 41 -3.60 6.30 17.31
N SER A 42 -3.03 5.58 18.28
CA SER A 42 -2.12 6.11 19.30
C SER A 42 -0.68 5.57 19.17
N THR A 43 -0.44 4.63 18.26
CA THR A 43 0.88 4.03 18.02
C THR A 43 1.76 4.91 17.14
N PRO A 44 3.10 4.76 17.17
CA PRO A 44 4.02 5.54 16.34
C PRO A 44 3.83 5.36 14.83
N CYS A 45 3.25 4.23 14.42
CA CYS A 45 2.87 3.96 13.03
C CYS A 45 1.56 3.16 13.00
N PHE A 46 0.94 3.12 11.82
CA PHE A 46 -0.22 2.27 11.53
C PHE A 46 -0.09 1.66 10.14
N VAL A 47 -0.88 0.65 9.86
CA VAL A 47 -0.92 0.01 8.53
C VAL A 47 -2.32 0.12 7.95
N LEU A 48 -2.41 0.64 6.73
CA LEU A 48 -3.57 0.44 5.87
C LEU A 48 -3.46 -0.98 5.31
N LEU A 49 -4.49 -1.79 5.50
CA LEU A 49 -4.51 -3.18 5.07
C LEU A 49 -5.88 -3.52 4.50
N ASN A 50 -5.91 -3.95 3.25
CA ASN A 50 -7.14 -4.41 2.61
C ASN A 50 -7.61 -5.74 3.22
N THR A 51 -8.89 -6.01 3.10
CA THR A 51 -9.51 -7.24 3.63
C THR A 51 -9.29 -8.47 2.75
N ASP A 52 -8.79 -8.30 1.55
CA ASP A 52 -8.51 -9.31 0.52
C ASP A 52 -7.01 -9.58 0.34
N VAL A 53 -6.20 -9.32 1.36
CA VAL A 53 -4.78 -9.65 1.38
C VAL A 53 -4.49 -10.84 2.28
N VAL A 54 -3.47 -11.63 1.89
CA VAL A 54 -2.90 -12.69 2.71
C VAL A 54 -1.47 -12.27 3.07
N VAL A 55 -1.24 -12.09 4.36
CA VAL A 55 0.04 -11.64 4.89
C VAL A 55 0.86 -12.84 5.39
N PRO A 56 2.16 -12.91 5.09
CA PRO A 56 3.03 -14.00 5.54
C PRO A 56 3.46 -13.82 7.00
N GLU A 57 4.07 -14.85 7.58
CA GLU A 57 4.67 -14.76 8.93
C GLU A 57 5.74 -13.66 8.98
N GLY A 58 5.78 -12.91 10.08
CA GLY A 58 6.74 -11.82 10.31
C GLY A 58 6.60 -10.62 9.36
N TRP A 59 5.48 -10.51 8.67
CA TRP A 59 5.24 -9.42 7.72
C TRP A 59 5.24 -8.03 8.37
N LEU A 60 4.64 -7.92 9.55
CA LEU A 60 4.46 -6.62 10.22
C LEU A 60 5.81 -6.03 10.65
N GLU A 61 6.68 -6.85 11.21
CA GLU A 61 8.03 -6.47 11.61
C GLU A 61 8.86 -6.01 10.40
N ARG A 62 8.81 -6.76 9.30
CA ARG A 62 9.52 -6.41 8.04
C ARG A 62 8.97 -5.11 7.45
N LEU A 63 7.65 -4.94 7.44
CA LEU A 63 7.01 -3.77 6.88
C LEU A 63 7.30 -2.51 7.71
N THR A 64 7.33 -2.61 9.03
CA THR A 64 7.48 -1.44 9.93
C THR A 64 8.92 -1.13 10.32
N ALA A 65 9.87 -2.07 10.14
CA ALA A 65 11.28 -1.88 10.47
C ALA A 65 11.89 -0.59 9.87
N PRO A 66 11.63 -0.22 8.59
CA PRO A 66 12.17 1.01 8.04
C PRO A 66 11.71 2.28 8.79
N LEU A 67 10.44 2.31 9.25
CA LEU A 67 9.91 3.44 10.05
C LEU A 67 10.61 3.58 11.40
N ALA A 68 10.93 2.45 12.02
CA ALA A 68 11.65 2.42 13.31
C ALA A 68 13.12 2.85 13.17
N GLN A 69 13.74 2.56 12.02
CA GLN A 69 15.16 2.86 11.75
C GLN A 69 15.40 4.29 11.27
N ASN A 70 14.43 4.92 10.63
CA ASN A 70 14.59 6.25 10.07
C ASN A 70 13.31 7.09 10.21
N SER A 71 13.39 8.13 11.05
CA SER A 71 12.28 9.04 11.34
C SER A 71 11.83 9.90 10.16
N HIS A 72 12.56 9.93 9.05
CA HIS A 72 12.18 10.65 7.81
C HIS A 72 11.46 9.77 6.80
N ILE A 73 11.13 8.52 7.14
CA ILE A 73 10.27 7.69 6.30
C ILE A 73 8.81 7.97 6.62
N ALA A 74 8.05 8.35 5.59
CA ALA A 74 6.62 8.62 5.67
C ALA A 74 5.79 7.35 5.55
N SER A 75 6.11 6.52 4.56
CA SER A 75 5.38 5.29 4.27
C SER A 75 6.28 4.17 3.78
N VAL A 76 5.81 2.93 3.98
CA VAL A 76 6.46 1.70 3.53
C VAL A 76 5.43 0.80 2.85
N THR A 77 5.77 0.27 1.68
CA THR A 77 4.93 -0.63 0.89
C THR A 77 5.71 -1.88 0.50
N PRO A 78 5.12 -3.09 0.51
CA PRO A 78 5.75 -4.33 0.05
C PRO A 78 5.51 -4.55 -1.45
N PHE A 79 6.16 -5.60 -2.00
CA PHE A 79 5.74 -6.22 -3.26
C PHE A 79 4.43 -6.99 -3.11
N SER A 80 3.69 -7.12 -4.24
CA SER A 80 2.46 -7.92 -4.32
C SER A 80 2.33 -8.59 -5.69
N ASN A 81 1.41 -9.52 -5.86
CA ASN A 81 1.01 -9.99 -7.19
C ASN A 81 0.11 -8.98 -7.93
N SER A 82 -0.63 -8.17 -7.20
CA SER A 82 -1.64 -7.26 -7.76
C SER A 82 -1.57 -5.89 -7.09
N ALA A 83 -0.90 -4.97 -7.73
CA ALA A 83 -0.78 -3.58 -7.32
C ALA A 83 -0.53 -2.68 -8.53
N VAL A 84 -0.84 -1.39 -8.42
CA VAL A 84 -0.55 -0.40 -9.48
C VAL A 84 0.96 -0.20 -9.65
N TYR A 85 1.70 -0.33 -8.54
CA TYR A 85 3.16 -0.32 -8.49
C TYR A 85 3.63 -1.51 -7.65
N PHE A 86 4.86 -1.98 -7.91
CA PHE A 86 5.53 -3.06 -7.16
C PHE A 86 4.84 -4.41 -7.29
N SER A 87 4.25 -4.67 -8.46
CA SER A 87 3.65 -5.97 -8.76
C SER A 87 4.69 -6.97 -9.29
N TYR A 88 4.46 -8.25 -9.02
CA TYR A 88 5.29 -9.39 -9.40
C TYR A 88 4.44 -10.46 -10.10
N PRO A 89 4.90 -11.10 -11.16
CA PRO A 89 6.22 -10.91 -11.80
C PRO A 89 6.32 -9.70 -12.72
N LEU A 90 5.20 -9.17 -13.21
CA LEU A 90 5.16 -8.03 -14.12
C LEU A 90 4.66 -6.79 -13.40
N GLU A 91 5.34 -5.67 -13.62
CA GLU A 91 5.01 -4.38 -13.00
C GLU A 91 3.69 -3.83 -13.50
N GLY A 92 2.94 -3.17 -12.58
CA GLY A 92 1.71 -2.44 -12.91
C GLY A 92 0.54 -3.31 -13.37
N GLN A 93 0.56 -4.61 -13.04
CA GLN A 93 -0.44 -5.56 -13.51
C GLN A 93 -1.06 -6.35 -12.36
N ASP A 94 -2.23 -6.91 -12.65
CA ASP A 94 -2.86 -7.93 -11.83
C ASP A 94 -2.36 -9.30 -12.30
N ASN A 95 -1.37 -9.83 -11.59
CA ASN A 95 -0.71 -11.07 -11.96
C ASN A 95 -1.31 -12.25 -11.19
N ALA A 96 -1.51 -13.36 -11.89
CA ALA A 96 -1.61 -14.65 -11.23
C ALA A 96 -0.24 -15.01 -10.62
N ILE A 97 -0.24 -15.68 -9.47
CA ILE A 97 1.00 -16.29 -8.95
C ILE A 97 1.42 -17.44 -9.87
N PRO A 98 2.73 -17.74 -10.00
CA PRO A 98 3.21 -18.82 -10.83
C PRO A 98 2.54 -20.16 -10.49
N GLU A 99 2.23 -20.95 -11.51
CA GLU A 99 1.60 -22.25 -11.31
C GLU A 99 2.43 -23.16 -10.39
N GLY A 100 1.77 -23.81 -9.45
CA GLY A 100 2.42 -24.69 -8.48
C GLY A 100 3.13 -23.94 -7.33
N THR A 101 3.00 -22.63 -7.26
CA THR A 101 3.59 -21.79 -6.20
C THR A 101 2.52 -21.28 -5.24
N THR A 102 2.85 -21.20 -3.97
CA THR A 102 2.01 -20.62 -2.93
C THR A 102 2.44 -19.17 -2.61
N PRO A 103 1.56 -18.34 -2.03
CA PRO A 103 1.94 -17.02 -1.53
C PRO A 103 3.09 -17.06 -0.52
N GLU A 104 3.16 -18.11 0.31
CA GLU A 104 4.22 -18.29 1.29
C GLU A 104 5.57 -18.58 0.63
N GLU A 105 5.61 -19.43 -0.39
CA GLU A 105 6.84 -19.72 -1.15
C GLU A 105 7.35 -18.48 -1.88
N LEU A 106 6.45 -17.66 -2.41
CA LEU A 106 6.82 -16.37 -3.00
C LEU A 106 7.43 -15.44 -1.95
N ASP A 107 6.78 -15.29 -0.79
CA ASP A 107 7.33 -14.47 0.28
C ASP A 107 8.69 -15.00 0.77
N ASN A 108 8.85 -16.31 0.88
CA ASN A 108 10.13 -16.92 1.24
C ASN A 108 11.26 -16.57 0.25
N ALA A 109 10.95 -16.46 -1.05
CA ALA A 109 11.91 -15.99 -2.04
C ALA A 109 12.25 -14.50 -1.83
N PHE A 110 11.25 -13.65 -1.61
CA PHE A 110 11.46 -12.23 -1.31
C PHE A 110 12.19 -12.02 0.02
N ALA A 111 11.90 -12.78 1.06
CA ALA A 111 12.54 -12.70 2.38
C ALA A 111 14.05 -12.93 2.33
N ARG A 112 14.56 -13.59 1.29
CA ARG A 112 16.01 -13.79 1.04
C ARG A 112 16.68 -12.57 0.39
N LEU A 113 15.92 -11.57 -0.06
CA LEU A 113 16.46 -10.31 -0.59
C LEU A 113 16.98 -9.45 0.57
N SER A 114 17.79 -8.43 0.20
CA SER A 114 18.34 -7.50 1.18
C SER A 114 17.22 -6.69 1.87
N SER A 115 17.27 -6.59 3.18
CA SER A 115 16.42 -5.70 3.99
C SER A 115 16.90 -4.26 4.05
N VAL A 116 18.04 -3.95 3.41
CA VAL A 116 18.63 -2.61 3.43
C VAL A 116 17.83 -1.68 2.53
N ILE A 117 17.31 -0.61 3.12
CA ILE A 117 16.58 0.45 2.39
C ILE A 117 17.57 1.43 1.78
N GLY A 118 17.99 1.13 0.56
CA GLY A 118 18.85 2.01 -0.25
C GLY A 118 18.07 3.07 -1.03
N GLU A 119 18.77 3.82 -1.88
CA GLU A 119 18.15 4.85 -2.74
C GLU A 119 17.09 4.27 -3.69
N ARG A 120 17.36 3.08 -4.26
CA ARG A 120 16.41 2.38 -5.15
C ARG A 120 15.10 2.01 -4.48
N CYS A 121 15.08 1.92 -3.16
CA CYS A 121 13.86 1.68 -2.41
C CYS A 121 13.01 2.94 -2.23
N THR A 122 13.51 4.13 -2.58
CA THR A 122 12.72 5.36 -2.54
C THR A 122 11.72 5.35 -3.67
N VAL A 123 10.45 5.54 -3.32
CA VAL A 123 9.32 5.49 -4.25
C VAL A 123 8.51 6.78 -4.19
N HIS A 124 7.76 7.05 -5.25
CA HIS A 124 6.92 8.26 -5.31
C HIS A 124 5.64 8.13 -4.48
N SER A 125 5.13 6.90 -4.33
CA SER A 125 3.91 6.61 -3.58
C SER A 125 3.98 5.24 -2.93
N GLY A 126 3.35 5.10 -1.76
CA GLY A 126 2.89 3.82 -1.26
C GLY A 126 1.62 3.37 -1.97
N VAL A 127 1.18 2.15 -1.73
CA VAL A 127 -0.06 1.57 -2.25
C VAL A 127 -0.90 1.03 -1.10
N GLY A 128 -2.14 1.52 -0.99
CA GLY A 128 -3.00 1.35 0.19
C GLY A 128 -3.50 -0.07 0.46
N PHE A 129 -3.23 -1.05 -0.43
CA PHE A 129 -3.58 -2.45 -0.13
C PHE A 129 -2.83 -2.99 1.10
N CYS A 130 -1.57 -2.58 1.28
CA CYS A 130 -0.72 -2.86 2.43
C CYS A 130 0.33 -1.75 2.55
N MET A 131 0.09 -0.74 3.40
CA MET A 131 0.94 0.44 3.51
C MET A 131 1.12 0.82 4.97
N ALA A 132 2.35 0.71 5.48
CA ALA A 132 2.67 1.26 6.79
C ALA A 132 2.92 2.76 6.68
N VAL A 133 2.42 3.52 7.66
CA VAL A 133 2.45 4.99 7.66
C VAL A 133 2.99 5.49 8.99
N SER A 134 3.94 6.41 8.95
CA SER A 134 4.45 7.14 10.13
C SER A 134 3.35 8.04 10.69
N LYS A 135 2.99 7.82 11.96
CA LYS A 135 1.99 8.67 12.63
C LYS A 135 2.49 10.12 12.78
N ALA A 136 3.78 10.30 13.06
CA ALA A 136 4.39 11.63 13.13
C ALA A 136 4.32 12.37 11.80
N CYS A 137 4.59 11.67 10.68
CA CYS A 137 4.41 12.25 9.35
C CYS A 137 2.94 12.59 9.09
N TRP A 138 2.02 11.66 9.39
CA TRP A 138 0.58 11.90 9.22
C TRP A 138 0.09 13.13 9.96
N ASP A 139 0.53 13.34 11.20
CA ASP A 139 0.12 14.48 12.01
C ASP A 139 0.63 15.82 11.46
N ILE A 140 1.79 15.81 10.78
CA ILE A 140 2.37 16.99 10.14
C ILE A 140 1.76 17.29 8.78
N ILE A 141 1.53 16.24 7.97
CA ILE A 141 1.04 16.34 6.60
C ILE A 141 -0.47 16.53 6.55
N GLY A 142 -1.17 15.99 7.54
CA GLY A 142 -2.63 15.93 7.62
C GLY A 142 -3.23 14.70 6.94
N PRO A 143 -4.56 14.57 6.96
CA PRO A 143 -5.27 13.41 6.45
C PRO A 143 -5.20 13.30 4.92
N LEU A 144 -5.71 12.21 4.39
CA LEU A 144 -6.00 12.07 2.95
C LEU A 144 -7.00 13.14 2.51
N ASP A 145 -6.84 13.67 1.30
CA ASP A 145 -7.76 14.70 0.76
C ASP A 145 -9.06 14.05 0.28
N ASP A 146 -10.04 14.01 1.18
CA ASP A 146 -11.36 13.42 0.95
C ASP A 146 -12.32 14.31 0.15
N VAL A 147 -11.89 15.50 -0.25
CA VAL A 147 -12.62 16.40 -1.14
C VAL A 147 -12.21 16.16 -2.59
N ALA A 148 -10.90 16.06 -2.84
CA ALA A 148 -10.38 15.85 -4.19
C ALA A 148 -10.45 14.39 -4.66
N PHE A 149 -10.39 13.43 -3.72
CA PHE A 149 -10.31 11.98 -3.98
C PHE A 149 -11.37 11.19 -3.22
N ASP A 150 -12.59 11.70 -3.13
CA ASP A 150 -13.68 11.21 -2.27
C ASP A 150 -13.92 9.70 -2.31
N ARG A 151 -13.79 9.08 -3.50
CA ARG A 151 -14.00 7.66 -3.74
C ARG A 151 -12.73 6.81 -3.80
N GLY A 152 -11.56 7.43 -3.64
CA GLY A 152 -10.27 6.78 -3.75
C GLY A 152 -9.62 6.90 -5.12
N TYR A 153 -8.48 6.22 -5.30
CA TYR A 153 -7.59 6.25 -6.47
C TYR A 153 -6.84 7.58 -6.67
N GLY A 154 -5.73 7.72 -6.00
CA GLY A 154 -4.80 8.84 -6.08
C GLY A 154 -4.61 9.58 -4.76
N GLU A 155 -5.41 9.31 -3.75
CA GLU A 155 -5.30 9.90 -2.41
C GLU A 155 -4.00 9.56 -1.71
N GLU A 156 -3.53 8.29 -1.80
CA GLU A 156 -2.24 7.90 -1.23
C GLU A 156 -1.10 8.57 -1.99
N CYS A 157 -1.23 8.66 -3.33
CA CYS A 157 -0.24 9.32 -4.16
C CYS A 157 -0.12 10.82 -3.80
N ASP A 158 -1.24 11.54 -3.68
CA ASP A 158 -1.26 12.93 -3.21
C ASP A 158 -0.65 13.07 -1.82
N TRP A 159 -1.02 12.18 -0.88
CA TRP A 159 -0.49 12.21 0.48
C TRP A 159 1.02 11.98 0.51
N CYS A 160 1.51 10.99 -0.24
CA CYS A 160 2.93 10.69 -0.37
C CYS A 160 3.70 11.86 -1.00
N MET A 161 3.14 12.52 -2.02
CA MET A 161 3.74 13.71 -2.63
C MET A 161 3.77 14.90 -1.70
N ARG A 162 2.72 15.13 -0.88
CA ARG A 162 2.73 16.13 0.19
C ARG A 162 3.82 15.84 1.23
N ALA A 163 4.02 14.58 1.58
CA ALA A 163 5.08 14.15 2.49
C ALA A 163 6.47 14.41 1.87
N THR A 164 6.67 13.99 0.63
CA THR A 164 7.94 14.19 -0.10
C THR A 164 8.29 15.68 -0.25
N SER A 165 7.31 16.54 -0.53
CA SER A 165 7.52 18.00 -0.64
C SER A 165 7.98 18.65 0.67
N ARG A 166 7.87 17.93 1.80
CA ARG A 166 8.33 18.36 3.12
C ARG A 166 9.55 17.58 3.63
N GLY A 167 10.25 16.88 2.73
CA GLY A 167 11.51 16.18 3.03
C GLY A 167 11.35 14.77 3.59
N TRP A 168 10.14 14.22 3.58
CA TRP A 168 9.91 12.82 3.93
C TRP A 168 10.16 11.90 2.73
N ARG A 169 10.36 10.61 2.99
CA ARG A 169 10.57 9.58 1.97
C ARG A 169 9.50 8.51 2.07
N ASN A 170 9.00 8.07 0.93
CA ASN A 170 8.21 6.85 0.81
C ASN A 170 9.14 5.74 0.32
N VAL A 171 9.00 4.53 0.83
CA VAL A 171 9.93 3.45 0.50
C VAL A 171 9.21 2.13 0.19
N LEU A 172 9.79 1.40 -0.74
CA LEU A 172 9.50 -0.01 -0.98
C LEU A 172 10.37 -0.85 -0.04
N VAL A 173 9.78 -1.81 0.67
CA VAL A 173 10.52 -2.82 1.39
C VAL A 173 10.74 -4.04 0.48
N PRO A 174 11.99 -4.31 0.03
CA PRO A 174 12.22 -5.27 -1.05
C PRO A 174 12.12 -6.74 -0.61
N ASN A 175 12.24 -7.01 0.68
CA ASN A 175 12.26 -8.37 1.25
C ASN A 175 10.90 -8.80 1.83
N LEU A 176 9.80 -8.26 1.29
CA LEU A 176 8.45 -8.64 1.71
C LEU A 176 7.54 -8.73 0.49
N PHE A 177 6.85 -9.86 0.37
CA PHE A 177 5.78 -10.08 -0.59
C PHE A 177 4.46 -10.32 0.15
N VAL A 178 3.41 -9.58 -0.22
CA VAL A 178 2.06 -9.72 0.33
C VAL A 178 1.10 -10.10 -0.77
N TYR A 179 0.46 -11.26 -0.65
CA TYR A 179 -0.50 -11.70 -1.64
C TYR A 179 -1.80 -10.90 -1.54
N HIS A 180 -2.23 -10.35 -2.67
CA HIS A 180 -3.49 -9.63 -2.81
C HIS A 180 -4.45 -10.49 -3.62
N ALA A 181 -5.45 -11.07 -2.95
CA ALA A 181 -6.43 -12.00 -3.52
C ALA A 181 -7.46 -11.27 -4.40
N HIS A 182 -6.97 -10.45 -5.29
CA HIS A 182 -7.69 -9.45 -6.02
C HIS A 182 -8.90 -10.02 -6.78
N GLY A 183 -10.09 -9.58 -6.42
CA GLY A 183 -11.33 -9.90 -7.10
C GLY A 183 -11.82 -8.77 -8.01
N GLY A 184 -11.16 -8.54 -9.14
CA GLY A 184 -11.79 -7.79 -10.22
C GLY A 184 -11.91 -6.27 -10.10
N SER A 185 -11.25 -5.60 -9.15
CA SER A 185 -11.30 -4.12 -9.06
C SER A 185 -10.69 -3.40 -10.26
N PHE A 186 -9.80 -4.05 -11.03
CA PHE A 186 -9.21 -3.44 -12.22
C PHE A 186 -10.16 -3.27 -13.42
N ALA A 187 -11.27 -3.99 -13.46
CA ALA A 187 -12.15 -4.07 -14.63
C ALA A 187 -13.38 -3.15 -14.58
N SER A 188 -13.65 -2.40 -13.51
CA SER A 188 -14.82 -1.54 -13.48
C SER A 188 -14.58 -0.24 -14.25
N GLU A 189 -15.50 0.13 -15.14
CA GLU A 189 -15.48 1.40 -15.86
C GLU A 189 -15.39 2.60 -14.91
N GLU A 190 -16.03 2.50 -13.75
CA GLU A 190 -15.99 3.54 -12.72
C GLU A 190 -14.56 3.74 -12.19
N LYS A 191 -13.82 2.67 -11.91
CA LYS A 191 -12.42 2.76 -11.49
C LYS A 191 -11.56 3.44 -12.53
N GLN A 192 -11.65 3.01 -13.78
CA GLN A 192 -10.87 3.61 -14.88
C GLN A 192 -11.18 5.10 -15.01
N ARG A 193 -12.46 5.49 -14.91
CA ARG A 193 -12.86 6.88 -14.92
C ARG A 193 -12.23 7.67 -13.75
N LEU A 194 -12.32 7.16 -12.53
CA LEU A 194 -11.73 7.80 -11.34
C LEU A 194 -10.21 7.94 -11.47
N MET A 195 -9.52 6.91 -11.92
CA MET A 195 -8.06 6.98 -12.16
C MET A 195 -7.69 8.06 -13.17
N VAL A 196 -8.46 8.20 -14.26
CA VAL A 196 -8.22 9.27 -15.26
C VAL A 196 -8.52 10.66 -14.68
N GLU A 197 -9.64 10.83 -13.99
CA GLU A 197 -10.05 12.12 -13.40
C GLU A 197 -9.07 12.55 -12.31
N HIS A 198 -8.72 11.65 -11.39
CA HIS A 198 -7.79 11.92 -10.29
C HIS A 198 -6.34 12.06 -10.78
N GLY A 199 -5.94 11.32 -11.80
CA GLY A 199 -4.65 11.51 -12.46
C GLY A 199 -4.46 12.94 -12.99
N LYS A 200 -5.52 13.59 -13.51
CA LYS A 200 -5.48 15.01 -13.92
C LYS A 200 -5.30 15.94 -12.72
N ILE A 201 -5.85 15.60 -11.56
CA ILE A 201 -5.67 16.38 -10.33
C ILE A 201 -4.21 16.27 -9.89
N LEU A 202 -3.65 15.04 -9.82
CA LEU A 202 -2.25 14.80 -9.48
C LEU A 202 -1.30 15.53 -10.43
N GLN A 203 -1.53 15.44 -11.75
CA GLN A 203 -0.71 16.11 -12.75
C GLN A 203 -0.70 17.64 -12.58
N ARG A 204 -1.82 18.24 -12.17
CA ARG A 204 -1.90 19.70 -11.93
C ARG A 204 -1.26 20.12 -10.62
N ARG A 205 -1.39 19.31 -9.56
CA ARG A 205 -0.82 19.59 -8.24
C ARG A 205 0.69 19.33 -8.17
N TRP A 206 1.14 18.27 -8.83
CA TRP A 206 2.47 17.68 -8.68
C TRP A 206 3.15 17.40 -10.03
N PRO A 207 3.31 18.40 -10.94
CA PRO A 207 3.78 18.17 -12.31
C PRO A 207 5.19 17.55 -12.36
N GLU A 208 6.10 17.97 -11.47
CA GLU A 208 7.48 17.46 -11.41
C GLU A 208 7.53 16.02 -10.88
N GLN A 209 6.80 15.74 -9.80
CA GLN A 209 6.72 14.41 -9.22
C GLN A 209 6.05 13.43 -10.18
N MET A 210 5.00 13.86 -10.89
CA MET A 210 4.35 13.05 -11.92
C MET A 210 5.27 12.79 -13.13
N ALA A 211 6.20 13.68 -13.42
CA ALA A 211 7.25 13.39 -14.41
C ALA A 211 8.20 12.29 -13.93
N THR A 212 8.59 12.32 -12.65
CA THR A 212 9.39 11.24 -12.02
C THR A 212 8.65 9.90 -12.01
N VAL A 213 7.34 9.91 -11.73
CA VAL A 213 6.50 8.69 -11.82
C VAL A 213 6.62 8.06 -13.21
N ARG A 214 6.39 8.84 -14.28
CA ARG A 214 6.51 8.34 -15.66
C ARG A 214 7.89 7.79 -15.97
N THR A 215 8.96 8.46 -15.51
CA THR A 215 10.32 7.96 -15.68
C THR A 215 10.52 6.60 -14.99
N HIS A 216 9.97 6.41 -13.80
CA HIS A 216 10.03 5.12 -13.09
C HIS A 216 9.20 4.03 -13.80
N GLU A 217 8.03 4.37 -14.35
CA GLU A 217 7.22 3.44 -15.15
C GLU A 217 7.96 2.98 -16.42
N GLU A 218 8.73 3.87 -17.05
CA GLU A 218 9.52 3.56 -18.27
C GLU A 218 10.80 2.78 -17.96
N GLN A 219 11.48 3.07 -16.85
CA GLN A 219 12.79 2.51 -16.49
C GLN A 219 12.71 1.28 -15.59
N ASP A 220 11.58 1.07 -14.92
CA ASP A 220 11.35 -0.02 -13.99
C ASP A 220 12.54 -0.30 -13.03
N PRO A 221 12.88 0.64 -12.15
CA PRO A 221 14.08 0.54 -11.30
C PRO A 221 14.02 -0.64 -10.32
N TRP A 222 12.86 -1.29 -10.17
CA TRP A 222 12.62 -2.40 -9.25
C TRP A 222 12.65 -3.77 -9.92
N GLU A 223 12.83 -3.84 -11.25
CA GLU A 223 12.97 -5.09 -12.00
C GLU A 223 14.02 -6.03 -11.40
N CYS A 224 15.15 -5.48 -10.92
CA CYS A 224 16.22 -6.27 -10.31
C CYS A 224 15.77 -7.07 -9.07
N TYR A 225 14.84 -6.55 -8.27
CA TYR A 225 14.29 -7.29 -7.12
C TYR A 225 13.36 -8.41 -7.58
N ARG A 226 12.52 -8.16 -8.58
CA ARG A 226 11.63 -9.21 -9.16
C ARG A 226 12.43 -10.32 -9.83
N ALA A 227 13.46 -9.96 -10.61
CA ALA A 227 14.35 -10.94 -11.23
C ALA A 227 15.10 -11.78 -10.19
N ALA A 228 15.62 -11.15 -9.12
CA ALA A 228 16.28 -11.86 -8.03
C ALA A 228 15.31 -12.79 -7.29
N ALA A 229 14.09 -12.35 -6.99
CA ALA A 229 13.07 -13.20 -6.36
C ALA A 229 12.71 -14.40 -7.24
N SER A 230 12.57 -14.21 -8.57
CA SER A 230 12.32 -15.31 -9.53
C SER A 230 13.44 -16.35 -9.53
N LEU A 231 14.71 -15.91 -9.48
CA LEU A 231 15.86 -16.83 -9.39
C LEU A 231 15.87 -17.59 -8.05
N LEU A 232 15.48 -16.93 -6.97
CA LEU A 232 15.42 -17.55 -5.64
C LEU A 232 14.23 -18.52 -5.50
N LEU A 233 13.15 -18.29 -6.21
CA LEU A 233 11.99 -19.18 -6.25
C LEU A 233 12.27 -20.46 -7.04
N ALA A 234 13.12 -20.39 -8.07
CA ALA A 234 13.48 -21.52 -8.92
C ALA A 234 14.54 -22.47 -8.28
N ASN A 235 15.14 -22.10 -7.14
CA ASN A 235 16.19 -22.85 -6.41
C ASN A 235 15.73 -23.27 -5.00
#